data_b27bca167f62b21a6e25b2b49e613c4d
#
_entry.id   b27bca167f62b21a6e25b2b49e613c4d
#
_cell.length_a   1.000
_cell.length_b   1.000
_cell.length_c   1.000
_cell.angle_alpha   90.00
_cell.angle_beta   90.00
_cell.angle_gamma   90.00
#
_symmetry.space_group_name_H-M   'P 1'
#
loop_
_entity.id
_entity.type
_entity.pdbx_description
1 polymer ?
#
loop_
_entity_poly.entity_id
_entity_poly.type
_entity_poly.pdbx_seq_one_letter_code
_entity_poly.pdbx_strand_id
1 'polypeptide(L)'
;LTVTLLGDLKNGRTTHSLVRLLSHYGVRVNFVSPPSLAMPREVIREVVKHGMAVYETSNLDEVIGTTDVLYVTRIQRERFASQDEYEAVKGCYVVNNDVLARAKPDLAVLHPLPRVDEIDPEVDFDIKRAAYFRQMRCGLYIRMALLAMVMQSSDRS
;
A
#
# COMPACT_ATOMS: atom_id res chain seq x y z
N LEU A 1 -1.06 11.94 -10.22
CA LEU A 1 -1.55 10.97 -9.25
C LEU A 1 -0.52 10.81 -8.13
N THR A 2 -0.97 10.92 -6.87
CA THR A 2 -0.16 10.72 -5.68
C THR A 2 -0.61 9.44 -4.95
N VAL A 3 0.30 8.49 -4.81
CA VAL A 3 0.06 7.23 -4.11
C VAL A 3 0.84 7.22 -2.80
N THR A 4 0.17 6.97 -1.68
CA THR A 4 0.81 6.82 -0.38
C THR A 4 0.79 5.35 0.04
N LEU A 5 1.97 4.77 0.30
CA LEU A 5 2.13 3.44 0.87
C LEU A 5 2.31 3.58 2.37
N LEU A 6 1.44 2.94 3.18
CA LEU A 6 1.36 3.08 4.63
C LEU A 6 1.58 1.75 5.34
N GLY A 7 2.44 1.71 6.36
CA GLY A 7 2.61 0.58 7.27
C GLY A 7 3.97 -0.10 7.18
N ASP A 8 4.02 -1.44 7.08
CA ASP A 8 5.27 -2.20 6.96
C ASP A 8 5.80 -2.18 5.51
N LEU A 9 6.66 -1.22 5.20
CA LEU A 9 7.26 -1.09 3.88
C LEU A 9 8.55 -1.88 3.74
N LYS A 10 9.15 -2.31 4.85
CA LYS A 10 10.39 -3.10 4.87
C LYS A 10 10.15 -4.54 4.43
N ASN A 11 9.12 -5.19 4.99
CA ASN A 11 8.84 -6.61 4.77
C ASN A 11 7.71 -6.83 3.76
N GLY A 12 6.99 -5.78 3.38
CA GLY A 12 5.83 -5.82 2.50
C GLY A 12 6.18 -6.07 1.03
N ARG A 13 6.32 -7.34 0.61
CA ARG A 13 6.62 -7.69 -0.80
C ARG A 13 5.62 -7.09 -1.79
N THR A 14 4.37 -6.92 -1.39
CA THR A 14 3.34 -6.29 -2.22
C THR A 14 3.65 -4.82 -2.50
N THR A 15 4.20 -4.08 -1.53
CA THR A 15 4.60 -2.68 -1.71
C THR A 15 5.82 -2.56 -2.61
N HIS A 16 6.79 -3.49 -2.49
CA HIS A 16 7.99 -3.49 -3.34
C HIS A 16 7.64 -3.73 -4.82
N SER A 17 6.78 -4.70 -5.11
CA SER A 17 6.35 -4.97 -6.48
C SER A 17 5.46 -3.84 -7.03
N LEU A 18 4.57 -3.30 -6.19
CA LEU A 18 3.69 -2.20 -6.59
C LEU A 18 4.49 -0.95 -6.95
N VAL A 19 5.44 -0.52 -6.12
CA VAL A 19 6.20 0.70 -6.38
C VAL A 19 7.09 0.57 -7.62
N ARG A 20 7.66 -0.61 -7.88
CA ARG A 20 8.39 -0.89 -9.13
C ARG A 20 7.49 -0.75 -10.35
N LEU A 21 6.27 -1.32 -10.29
CA LEU A 21 5.31 -1.14 -11.38
C LEU A 21 4.94 0.33 -11.57
N LEU A 22 4.66 1.06 -10.48
CA LEU A 22 4.29 2.47 -10.52
C LEU A 22 5.41 3.35 -11.07
N SER A 23 6.69 2.95 -10.98
CA SER A 23 7.82 3.73 -11.52
C SER A 23 7.81 3.85 -13.05
N HIS A 24 7.02 3.04 -13.75
CA HIS A 24 6.80 3.16 -15.20
C HIS A 24 5.69 4.16 -15.57
N TYR A 25 5.06 4.78 -14.58
CA TYR A 25 3.98 5.76 -14.77
C TYR A 25 4.36 7.07 -14.08
N GLY A 26 3.88 8.19 -14.58
CA GLY A 26 4.16 9.52 -14.03
C GLY A 26 3.44 9.78 -12.69
N VAL A 27 3.69 8.96 -11.67
CA VAL A 27 3.09 9.07 -10.34
C VAL A 27 4.10 9.56 -9.31
N ARG A 28 3.62 10.27 -8.28
CA ARG A 28 4.36 10.59 -7.06
C ARG A 28 4.05 9.55 -6.00
N VAL A 29 5.05 9.10 -5.25
CA VAL A 29 4.86 8.13 -4.18
C VAL A 29 5.35 8.68 -2.85
N ASN A 30 4.50 8.58 -1.83
CA ASN A 30 4.87 8.82 -0.44
C ASN A 30 5.04 7.48 0.28
N PHE A 31 6.13 7.32 1.02
CA PHE A 31 6.38 6.19 1.91
C PHE A 31 6.14 6.65 3.34
N VAL A 32 5.11 6.10 3.99
CA VAL A 32 4.76 6.41 5.38
C VAL A 32 4.93 5.16 6.22
N SER A 33 5.92 5.17 7.08
CA SER A 33 6.25 4.01 7.94
C SER A 33 7.02 4.42 9.19
N PRO A 34 7.00 3.62 10.27
CA PRO A 34 7.97 3.76 11.33
C PRO A 34 9.40 3.63 10.76
N PRO A 35 10.42 4.30 11.33
CA PRO A 35 11.79 4.22 10.83
C PRO A 35 12.35 2.79 10.72
N SER A 36 11.96 1.91 11.64
CA SER A 36 12.36 0.48 11.64
C SER A 36 11.74 -0.34 10.50
N LEU A 37 10.64 0.14 9.90
CA LEU A 37 9.89 -0.51 8.83
C LEU A 37 9.92 0.28 7.52
N ALA A 38 10.88 1.17 7.36
CA ALA A 38 11.04 2.00 6.17
C ALA A 38 11.30 1.16 4.91
N MET A 39 10.92 1.70 3.75
CA MET A 39 11.19 1.08 2.45
C MET A 39 12.70 0.84 2.28
N PRO A 40 13.12 -0.35 1.83
CA PRO A 40 14.53 -0.63 1.58
C PRO A 40 15.17 0.36 0.60
N ARG A 41 16.38 0.83 0.95
CA ARG A 41 17.09 1.85 0.17
C ARG A 41 17.39 1.45 -1.28
N GLU A 42 17.58 0.15 -1.53
CA GLU A 42 17.75 -0.38 -2.87
C GLU A 42 16.50 -0.18 -3.74
N VAL A 43 15.29 -0.39 -3.16
CA VAL A 43 14.02 -0.18 -3.87
C VAL A 43 13.83 1.30 -4.18
N ILE A 44 14.11 2.19 -3.22
CA ILE A 44 14.00 3.64 -3.42
C ILE A 44 14.94 4.09 -4.54
N ARG A 45 16.22 3.66 -4.50
CA ARG A 45 17.19 4.02 -5.54
C ARG A 45 16.76 3.54 -6.94
N GLU A 46 16.19 2.35 -7.01
CA GLU A 46 15.69 1.77 -8.26
C GLU A 46 14.58 2.64 -8.86
N VAL A 47 13.54 2.98 -8.08
CA VAL A 47 12.40 3.75 -8.59
C VAL A 47 12.74 5.21 -8.87
N VAL A 48 13.61 5.83 -8.09
CA VAL A 48 14.12 7.19 -8.32
C VAL A 48 14.94 7.24 -9.62
N LYS A 49 15.72 6.20 -9.92
CA LYS A 49 16.45 6.08 -11.20
C LYS A 49 15.51 6.06 -12.41
N HIS A 50 14.29 5.58 -12.26
CA HIS A 50 13.24 5.64 -13.29
C HIS A 50 12.49 6.99 -13.31
N GLY A 51 12.95 7.99 -12.56
CA GLY A 51 12.35 9.33 -12.55
C GLY A 51 11.16 9.50 -11.60
N MET A 52 10.87 8.51 -10.73
CA MET A 52 9.78 8.63 -9.76
C MET A 52 10.09 9.66 -8.68
N ALA A 53 9.17 10.59 -8.42
CA ALA A 53 9.23 11.48 -7.27
C ALA A 53 8.77 10.73 -6.02
N VAL A 54 9.65 10.67 -5.02
CA VAL A 54 9.40 9.99 -3.73
C VAL A 54 9.52 10.95 -2.56
N TYR A 55 8.69 10.72 -1.53
CA TYR A 55 8.77 11.41 -0.25
C TYR A 55 8.66 10.39 0.88
N GLU A 56 9.50 10.50 1.90
CA GLU A 56 9.54 9.59 3.04
C GLU A 56 9.19 10.35 4.32
N THR A 57 8.27 9.82 5.11
CA THR A 57 7.91 10.35 6.43
C THR A 57 7.38 9.25 7.35
N SER A 58 7.35 9.50 8.65
CA SER A 58 6.64 8.68 9.63
C SER A 58 5.27 9.27 10.02
N ASN A 59 4.94 10.45 9.51
CA ASN A 59 3.71 11.15 9.86
C ASN A 59 2.72 11.17 8.67
N LEU A 60 1.63 10.42 8.79
CA LEU A 60 0.60 10.35 7.76
C LEU A 60 -0.06 11.72 7.49
N ASP A 61 -0.19 12.56 8.51
CA ASP A 61 -0.87 13.85 8.40
C ASP A 61 -0.17 14.83 7.44
N GLU A 62 1.13 14.67 7.22
CA GLU A 62 1.88 15.49 6.26
C GLU A 62 1.47 15.27 4.81
N VAL A 63 0.92 14.10 4.49
CA VAL A 63 0.67 13.70 3.10
C VAL A 63 -0.79 13.35 2.79
N ILE A 64 -1.61 13.02 3.80
CA ILE A 64 -2.95 12.49 3.58
C ILE A 64 -3.85 13.45 2.78
N GLY A 65 -3.75 14.76 3.02
CA GLY A 65 -4.54 15.79 2.33
C GLY A 65 -4.23 15.91 0.83
N THR A 66 -3.08 15.40 0.36
CA THR A 66 -2.68 15.42 -1.05
C THR A 66 -2.71 14.05 -1.72
N THR A 67 -3.02 13.00 -0.95
CA THR A 67 -3.05 11.60 -1.41
C THR A 67 -4.29 11.30 -2.24
N ASP A 68 -4.12 10.67 -3.39
CA ASP A 68 -5.21 10.17 -4.24
C ASP A 68 -5.51 8.68 -3.96
N VAL A 69 -4.45 7.91 -3.66
CA VAL A 69 -4.54 6.48 -3.34
C VAL A 69 -3.74 6.19 -2.09
N LEU A 70 -4.40 5.67 -1.05
CA LEU A 70 -3.77 5.19 0.18
C LEU A 70 -3.73 3.66 0.16
N TYR A 71 -2.53 3.10 -0.03
CA TYR A 71 -2.30 1.66 0.00
C TYR A 71 -1.78 1.27 1.37
N VAL A 72 -2.63 0.63 2.16
CA VAL A 72 -2.35 0.25 3.55
C VAL A 72 -1.84 -1.17 3.62
N THR A 73 -0.83 -1.40 4.46
CA THR A 73 -0.32 -2.74 4.76
C THR A 73 -0.31 -2.99 6.25
N ARG A 74 -0.61 -4.21 6.66
CA ARG A 74 -0.51 -4.61 8.07
C ARG A 74 0.95 -4.72 8.51
N ILE A 75 1.20 -4.49 9.79
CA ILE A 75 2.46 -4.81 10.45
C ILE A 75 2.42 -6.28 10.88
N GLN A 76 3.27 -7.10 10.28
CA GLN A 76 3.26 -8.55 10.44
C GLN A 76 4.07 -8.98 11.65
N ARG A 77 3.42 -9.40 12.76
CA ARG A 77 4.07 -9.86 13.99
C ARG A 77 5.12 -10.95 13.72
N GLU A 78 4.83 -11.85 12.79
CA GLU A 78 5.69 -12.98 12.41
C GLU A 78 7.04 -12.58 11.77
N ARG A 79 7.23 -11.28 11.51
CA ARG A 79 8.46 -10.71 10.92
C ARG A 79 9.43 -10.12 11.93
N PHE A 80 9.03 -10.05 13.21
CA PHE A 80 9.84 -9.47 14.27
C PHE A 80 10.59 -10.55 15.04
N ALA A 81 11.85 -10.24 15.44
CA ALA A 81 12.68 -11.15 16.22
C ALA A 81 12.20 -11.25 17.67
N SER A 82 11.57 -10.18 18.20
CA SER A 82 11.05 -10.14 19.56
C SER A 82 9.64 -9.54 19.62
N GLN A 83 8.91 -9.84 20.70
CA GLN A 83 7.62 -9.25 20.97
C GLN A 83 7.72 -7.74 21.22
N ASP A 84 8.78 -7.29 21.90
CA ASP A 84 8.98 -5.87 22.26
C ASP A 84 9.16 -5.01 21.01
N GLU A 85 9.88 -5.49 19.99
CA GLU A 85 10.04 -4.81 18.70
C GLU A 85 8.68 -4.64 17.99
N TYR A 86 7.83 -5.66 18.04
CA TYR A 86 6.49 -5.60 17.46
C TYR A 86 5.59 -4.62 18.21
N GLU A 87 5.54 -4.70 19.55
CA GLU A 87 4.70 -3.83 20.36
C GLU A 87 5.09 -2.34 20.21
N ALA A 88 6.35 -2.04 19.95
CA ALA A 88 6.83 -0.67 19.70
C ALA A 88 6.23 -0.02 18.43
N VAL A 89 5.74 -0.82 17.48
CA VAL A 89 5.19 -0.33 16.20
C VAL A 89 3.74 -0.76 15.96
N LYS A 90 3.20 -1.68 16.77
CA LYS A 90 1.83 -2.13 16.67
C LYS A 90 0.87 -0.95 16.84
N GLY A 91 -0.12 -0.86 15.94
CA GLY A 91 -1.16 0.17 16.01
C GLY A 91 -0.67 1.61 15.78
N CYS A 92 0.59 1.80 15.33
CA CYS A 92 1.11 3.15 15.05
C CYS A 92 0.34 3.87 13.93
N TYR A 93 -0.33 3.13 13.08
CA TYR A 93 -1.22 3.65 12.04
C TYR A 93 -2.55 2.91 12.08
N VAL A 94 -3.63 3.67 12.22
CA VAL A 94 -5.01 3.18 12.07
C VAL A 94 -5.75 4.13 11.16
N VAL A 95 -6.20 3.62 10.02
CA VAL A 95 -7.07 4.39 9.12
C VAL A 95 -8.50 4.30 9.63
N ASN A 96 -9.02 5.41 10.08
CA ASN A 96 -10.37 5.58 10.63
C ASN A 96 -11.07 6.78 9.98
N ASN A 97 -12.27 7.11 10.42
CA ASN A 97 -13.03 8.25 9.90
C ASN A 97 -12.34 9.60 10.12
N ASP A 98 -11.54 9.77 11.18
CA ASP A 98 -10.78 11.00 11.41
C ASP A 98 -9.67 11.18 10.37
N VAL A 99 -8.99 10.10 9.97
CA VAL A 99 -8.03 10.11 8.86
C VAL A 99 -8.75 10.43 7.56
N LEU A 100 -9.90 9.81 7.30
CA LEU A 100 -10.69 10.06 6.10
C LEU A 100 -11.23 11.49 6.04
N ALA A 101 -11.53 12.13 7.16
CA ALA A 101 -12.00 13.52 7.22
C ALA A 101 -10.92 14.51 6.75
N ARG A 102 -9.63 14.19 6.94
CA ARG A 102 -8.48 15.00 6.51
C ARG A 102 -8.01 14.68 5.09
N ALA A 103 -8.51 13.59 4.52
CA ALA A 103 -8.18 13.14 3.18
C ALA A 103 -9.02 13.81 2.10
N LYS A 104 -8.65 13.60 0.83
CA LYS A 104 -9.48 14.01 -0.31
C LYS A 104 -10.82 13.27 -0.30
N PRO A 105 -11.91 13.92 -0.78
CA PRO A 105 -13.24 13.29 -0.84
C PRO A 105 -13.31 12.07 -1.78
N ASP A 106 -12.37 11.95 -2.70
CA ASP A 106 -12.25 10.91 -3.71
C ASP A 106 -11.04 9.98 -3.49
N LEU A 107 -10.43 10.05 -2.28
CA LEU A 107 -9.37 9.12 -1.88
C LEU A 107 -9.80 7.68 -2.12
N ALA A 108 -8.94 6.85 -2.72
CA ALA A 108 -9.13 5.41 -2.79
C ALA A 108 -8.25 4.71 -1.74
N VAL A 109 -8.87 4.04 -0.77
CA VAL A 109 -8.17 3.21 0.21
C VAL A 109 -8.07 1.79 -0.32
N LEU A 110 -6.85 1.29 -0.45
CA LEU A 110 -6.50 -0.06 -0.92
C LEU A 110 -5.81 -0.85 0.18
N HIS A 111 -5.97 -2.17 0.15
CA HIS A 111 -5.32 -3.09 1.09
C HIS A 111 -5.17 -4.47 0.45
N PRO A 112 -4.03 -5.16 0.57
CA PRO A 112 -3.85 -6.50 -0.04
C PRO A 112 -4.62 -7.61 0.66
N LEU A 113 -5.21 -7.33 1.83
CA LEU A 113 -5.92 -8.28 2.70
C LEU A 113 -5.09 -9.54 3.08
N PRO A 114 -5.36 -10.18 4.21
CA PRO A 114 -6.34 -9.81 5.24
C PRO A 114 -5.87 -8.59 6.06
N ARG A 115 -6.81 -7.75 6.49
CA ARG A 115 -6.54 -6.70 7.48
C ARG A 115 -6.76 -7.25 8.90
N VAL A 116 -6.18 -6.56 9.90
CA VAL A 116 -6.37 -6.84 11.32
C VAL A 116 -6.92 -5.58 12.01
N ASP A 117 -6.06 -4.64 12.37
CA ASP A 117 -6.38 -3.43 13.14
C ASP A 117 -5.92 -2.12 12.46
N GLU A 118 -5.24 -2.21 11.32
CA GLU A 118 -4.70 -1.06 10.58
C GLU A 118 -5.75 -0.27 9.79
N ILE A 119 -6.95 -0.81 9.60
CA ILE A 119 -8.13 -0.10 9.07
C ILE A 119 -9.30 -0.41 9.98
N ASP A 120 -9.88 0.63 10.58
CA ASP A 120 -11.06 0.51 11.42
C ASP A 120 -12.26 -0.01 10.62
N PRO A 121 -13.07 -0.94 11.17
CA PRO A 121 -14.27 -1.45 10.50
C PRO A 121 -15.28 -0.37 10.08
N GLU A 122 -15.30 0.78 10.75
CA GLU A 122 -16.18 1.89 10.37
C GLU A 122 -15.90 2.44 8.95
N VAL A 123 -14.67 2.31 8.46
CA VAL A 123 -14.27 2.71 7.11
C VAL A 123 -15.01 1.92 6.02
N ASP A 124 -15.45 0.70 6.32
CA ASP A 124 -16.20 -0.16 5.38
C ASP A 124 -17.51 0.48 4.91
N PHE A 125 -18.10 1.35 5.72
CA PHE A 125 -19.34 2.05 5.40
C PHE A 125 -19.12 3.18 4.39
N ASP A 126 -17.89 3.66 4.20
CA ASP A 126 -17.54 4.57 3.12
C ASP A 126 -17.25 3.80 1.82
N ILE A 127 -18.31 3.30 1.20
CA ILE A 127 -18.25 2.46 -0.02
C ILE A 127 -17.48 3.13 -1.15
N LYS A 128 -17.46 4.46 -1.21
CA LYS A 128 -16.75 5.22 -2.23
C LYS A 128 -15.24 5.08 -2.04
N ARG A 129 -14.75 5.31 -0.82
CA ARG A 129 -13.31 5.34 -0.51
C ARG A 129 -12.75 3.97 -0.11
N ALA A 130 -13.54 3.08 0.53
CA ALA A 130 -13.14 1.72 0.88
C ALA A 130 -13.03 0.81 -0.37
N ALA A 131 -11.97 1.00 -1.15
CA ALA A 131 -11.80 0.34 -2.44
C ALA A 131 -11.21 -1.07 -2.35
N TYR A 132 -10.73 -1.52 -1.19
CA TYR A 132 -10.03 -2.81 -1.00
C TYR A 132 -10.90 -4.04 -1.32
N PHE A 133 -12.21 -4.00 -1.11
CA PHE A 133 -13.08 -5.11 -1.54
C PHE A 133 -13.24 -5.17 -3.06
N ARG A 134 -13.34 -4.02 -3.73
CA ARG A 134 -13.32 -3.95 -5.20
C ARG A 134 -11.98 -4.40 -5.76
N GLN A 135 -10.87 -3.99 -5.11
CA GLN A 135 -9.52 -4.42 -5.44
C GLN A 135 -9.39 -5.94 -5.39
N MET A 136 -9.88 -6.60 -4.34
CA MET A 136 -9.86 -8.06 -4.19
C MET A 136 -10.59 -8.75 -5.36
N ARG A 137 -11.78 -8.28 -5.70
CA ARG A 137 -12.56 -8.81 -6.83
C ARG A 137 -11.86 -8.61 -8.17
N CYS A 138 -11.32 -7.41 -8.41
CA CYS A 138 -10.54 -7.12 -9.63
C CYS A 138 -9.28 -7.99 -9.72
N GLY A 139 -8.63 -8.27 -8.58
CA GLY A 139 -7.48 -9.15 -8.50
C GLY A 139 -7.78 -10.58 -8.97
N LEU A 140 -8.99 -11.09 -8.75
CA LEU A 140 -9.43 -12.39 -9.28
C LEU A 140 -9.47 -12.36 -10.82
N TYR A 141 -10.11 -11.34 -11.39
CA TYR A 141 -10.24 -11.23 -12.86
C TYR A 141 -8.88 -11.06 -13.55
N ILE A 142 -7.99 -10.27 -12.97
CA ILE A 142 -6.62 -10.11 -13.52
C ILE A 142 -5.87 -11.45 -13.50
N ARG A 143 -5.94 -12.22 -12.41
CA ARG A 143 -5.30 -13.55 -12.35
C ARG A 143 -5.88 -14.51 -13.39
N MET A 144 -7.20 -14.52 -13.57
CA MET A 144 -7.86 -15.34 -14.60
C MET A 144 -7.37 -14.95 -16.00
N ALA A 145 -7.29 -13.66 -16.31
CA ALA A 145 -6.80 -13.17 -17.59
C ALA A 145 -5.34 -13.55 -17.85
N LEU A 146 -4.46 -13.39 -16.86
CA LEU A 146 -3.04 -13.77 -16.96
C LEU A 146 -2.88 -15.28 -17.21
N LEU A 147 -3.61 -16.12 -16.50
CA LEU A 147 -3.59 -17.57 -16.71
C LEU A 147 -4.06 -17.93 -18.12
N ALA A 148 -5.15 -17.34 -18.59
CA ALA A 148 -5.66 -17.58 -19.94
C ALA A 148 -4.62 -17.17 -21.02
N MET A 149 -3.96 -16.02 -20.86
CA MET A 149 -2.94 -15.55 -21.79
C MET A 149 -1.73 -16.49 -21.84
N VAL A 150 -1.26 -16.98 -20.68
CA VAL A 150 -0.11 -17.89 -20.61
C VAL A 150 -0.45 -19.24 -21.25
N MET A 151 -1.64 -19.78 -20.98
CA MET A 151 -2.07 -21.07 -21.52
C MET A 151 -2.26 -20.99 -23.06
N GLN A 152 -2.84 -19.90 -23.57
CA GLN A 152 -2.99 -19.72 -25.03
C GLN A 152 -1.67 -19.54 -25.78
N SER A 153 -0.62 -19.03 -25.12
CA SER A 153 0.70 -18.91 -25.74
C SER A 153 1.39 -20.27 -25.88
N SER A 154 1.06 -21.26 -25.02
CA SER A 154 1.64 -22.61 -25.08
C SER A 154 1.10 -23.44 -26.23
N ASP A 155 -0.11 -23.14 -26.74
CA ASP A 155 -0.72 -23.85 -27.88
C ASP A 155 -0.19 -23.37 -29.25
N ARG A 156 0.67 -22.36 -29.27
CA ARG A 156 1.24 -21.76 -30.53
C ARG A 156 2.70 -22.13 -30.79
N SER A 157 3.28 -22.99 -29.97
CA SER A 157 4.63 -23.54 -30.11
C SER A 157 4.57 -25.02 -30.42
#